data_4c404df0d628014e0c8ce97ebd90a620
#
_entry.id   4c404df0d628014e0c8ce97ebd90a620
#
_cell.length_a   1.000
_cell.length_b   1.000
_cell.length_c   1.000
_cell.angle_alpha   90.00
_cell.angle_beta   90.00
_cell.angle_gamma   90.00
#
_symmetry.space_group_name_H-M   'P 1'
#
loop_
_entity.id
_entity.type
_entity.pdbx_description
1 polymer ?
#
loop_
_entity_poly.entity_id
_entity_poly.type
_entity_poly.pdbx_seq_one_letter_code
_entity_poly.pdbx_strand_id
1 'polypeptide(L)'
;MKEKIDEEVSVVSYYSAKLKQHVPHLLHWQNTDYPLGKVDYYHSYMEGRDRQHIFELCDKQCTLWFRLRLDSANLHWTLEAVHDGLAT
;
A
#
# COMPACT_ATOMS: atom_id res chain seq x y z
N MET A 1 0.19 -5.20 16.67
CA MET A 1 0.95 -3.97 16.98
C MET A 1 1.26 -3.24 15.69
N LYS A 2 1.07 -1.93 15.68
CA LYS A 2 1.35 -1.13 14.50
C LYS A 2 2.78 -0.61 14.55
N GLU A 3 3.48 -0.74 13.43
CA GLU A 3 4.86 -0.27 13.33
C GLU A 3 4.97 0.69 12.16
N LYS A 4 5.55 1.86 12.40
CA LYS A 4 5.81 2.84 11.38
C LYS A 4 7.11 2.49 10.66
N ILE A 5 7.07 2.39 9.33
CA ILE A 5 8.18 1.91 8.53
C ILE A 5 8.80 3.03 7.70
N ASP A 6 7.99 3.71 6.87
CA ASP A 6 8.42 4.79 5.97
C ASP A 6 9.60 4.37 5.08
N GLU A 7 9.46 3.25 4.40
CA GLU A 7 10.51 2.69 3.56
C GLU A 7 10.02 2.55 2.13
N GLU A 8 10.86 2.92 1.17
CA GLU A 8 10.52 2.70 -0.23
C GLU A 8 10.54 1.21 -0.54
N VAL A 9 9.51 0.72 -1.23
CA VAL A 9 9.34 -0.70 -1.52
C VAL A 9 8.97 -0.92 -2.97
N SER A 10 9.08 -2.17 -3.40
CA SER A 10 8.65 -2.58 -4.74
C SER A 10 7.24 -3.13 -4.67
N VAL A 11 6.39 -2.70 -5.58
CA VAL A 11 4.99 -3.14 -5.63
C VAL A 11 4.63 -3.46 -7.07
N VAL A 12 4.01 -4.62 -7.28
CA VAL A 12 3.37 -4.92 -8.54
C VAL A 12 1.93 -4.43 -8.44
N SER A 13 1.54 -3.54 -9.34
CA SER A 13 0.19 -3.00 -9.35
C SER A 13 -0.38 -3.09 -10.75
N TYR A 14 -1.68 -2.97 -10.85
CA TYR A 14 -2.34 -2.90 -12.15
C TYR A 14 -3.38 -1.79 -12.13
N TYR A 15 -3.69 -1.28 -13.32
CA TYR A 15 -4.75 -0.30 -13.44
C TYR A 15 -6.07 -1.03 -13.66
N SER A 16 -7.04 -0.78 -12.79
CA SER A 16 -8.36 -1.37 -12.92
C SER A 16 -9.28 -0.40 -13.65
N ALA A 17 -9.71 -0.77 -14.86
CA ALA A 17 -10.64 0.07 -15.61
C ALA A 17 -12.01 0.14 -14.92
N LYS A 18 -12.37 -0.92 -14.21
CA LYS A 18 -13.63 -0.96 -13.47
C LYS A 18 -13.63 0.01 -12.30
N LEU A 19 -12.52 0.06 -11.54
CA LEU A 19 -12.39 0.93 -10.39
C LEU A 19 -11.80 2.29 -10.76
N LYS A 20 -11.25 2.41 -11.97
CA LYS A 20 -10.60 3.62 -12.49
C LYS A 20 -9.48 4.09 -11.59
N GLN A 21 -8.69 3.14 -11.08
CA GLN A 21 -7.54 3.45 -10.25
C GLN A 21 -6.53 2.31 -10.28
N HIS A 22 -5.32 2.61 -9.87
CA HIS A 22 -4.29 1.59 -9.69
C HIS A 22 -4.59 0.79 -8.43
N VAL A 23 -4.34 -0.52 -8.52
CA VAL A 23 -4.58 -1.44 -7.39
C VAL A 23 -3.28 -2.17 -7.10
N PRO A 24 -2.74 -2.07 -5.88
CA PRO A 24 -1.56 -2.85 -5.53
C PRO A 24 -1.92 -4.34 -5.44
N HIS A 25 -1.07 -5.17 -6.01
CA HIS A 25 -1.33 -6.60 -6.16
C HIS A 25 -0.34 -7.46 -5.39
N LEU A 26 0.93 -7.04 -5.37
CA LEU A 26 1.98 -7.78 -4.69
C LEU A 26 2.99 -6.78 -4.12
N LEU A 27 3.35 -6.98 -2.87
CA LEU A 27 4.34 -6.17 -2.18
C LEU A 27 5.60 -7.01 -1.99
N HIS A 28 6.75 -6.47 -2.41
CA HIS A 28 8.04 -7.06 -2.12
C HIS A 28 8.71 -6.23 -1.02
N TRP A 29 8.97 -6.84 0.11
CA TRP A 29 9.53 -6.15 1.28
C TRP A 29 10.36 -7.14 2.11
N GLN A 30 11.57 -6.73 2.47
CA GLN A 30 12.49 -7.55 3.29
C GLN A 30 12.69 -8.94 2.69
N ASN A 31 12.97 -8.97 1.38
CA ASN A 31 13.22 -10.21 0.64
C ASN A 31 12.05 -11.20 0.67
N THR A 32 10.85 -10.71 0.91
CA THR A 32 9.65 -11.54 0.95
C THR A 32 8.58 -10.92 0.06
N ASP A 33 7.88 -11.77 -0.68
CA ASP A 33 6.76 -11.35 -1.50
C ASP A 33 5.47 -11.60 -0.75
N TYR A 34 4.65 -10.54 -0.67
CA TYR A 34 3.35 -10.60 -0.01
C TYR A 34 2.26 -10.41 -1.05
N PRO A 35 1.58 -11.48 -1.49
CA PRO A 35 0.40 -11.30 -2.33
C PRO A 35 -0.65 -10.53 -1.53
N LEU A 36 -1.19 -9.49 -2.14
CA LEU A 36 -2.08 -8.57 -1.44
C LEU A 36 -3.54 -8.95 -1.67
N GLY A 37 -4.35 -8.70 -0.66
CA GLY A 37 -5.77 -8.93 -0.73
C GLY A 37 -6.51 -7.70 -1.23
N LYS A 38 -7.79 -7.64 -0.92
CA LYS A 38 -8.64 -6.53 -1.32
C LYS A 38 -8.26 -5.26 -0.56
N VAL A 39 -8.31 -4.13 -1.26
CA VAL A 39 -8.09 -2.83 -0.62
C VAL A 39 -9.24 -2.56 0.33
N ASP A 40 -8.92 -2.35 1.61
CA ASP A 40 -9.93 -2.06 2.64
C ASP A 40 -10.26 -0.58 2.67
N TYR A 41 -9.27 0.27 2.42
CA TYR A 41 -9.47 1.71 2.51
C TYR A 41 -8.51 2.39 1.54
N TYR A 42 -9.03 3.38 0.84
CA TYR A 42 -8.26 4.19 -0.08
C TYR A 42 -8.63 5.65 0.09
N HIS A 43 -7.63 6.54 0.13
CA HIS A 43 -7.86 7.97 0.00
C HIS A 43 -6.65 8.61 -0.66
N SER A 44 -6.82 9.85 -1.10
CA SER A 44 -5.72 10.60 -1.68
C SER A 44 -5.71 12.01 -1.10
N TYR A 45 -4.53 12.61 -1.13
CA TYR A 45 -4.37 14.00 -0.70
C TYR A 45 -3.29 14.65 -1.54
N MET A 46 -3.28 15.98 -1.56
CA MET A 46 -2.26 16.73 -2.28
C MET A 46 -1.12 17.08 -1.33
N GLU A 47 0.11 16.87 -1.81
CA GLU A 47 1.30 17.35 -1.13
C GLU A 47 2.02 18.25 -2.12
N GLY A 48 1.91 19.57 -1.94
CA GLY A 48 2.35 20.51 -2.96
C GLY A 48 1.52 20.34 -4.22
N ARG A 49 2.18 20.02 -5.33
CA ARG A 49 1.52 19.79 -6.62
C ARG A 49 1.25 18.32 -6.90
N ASP A 50 1.71 17.45 -6.02
CA ASP A 50 1.69 16.02 -6.28
C ASP A 50 0.63 15.35 -5.45
N ARG A 51 -0.14 14.45 -6.10
CA ARG A 51 -1.16 13.69 -5.40
C ARG A 51 -0.54 12.43 -4.82
N GLN A 52 -0.83 12.21 -3.54
CA GLN A 52 -0.43 11.02 -2.83
C GLN A 52 -1.63 10.09 -2.70
N HIS A 53 -1.45 8.81 -3.04
CA HIS A 53 -2.52 7.82 -2.95
C HIS A 53 -2.19 6.86 -1.81
N ILE A 54 -3.11 6.74 -0.87
CA ILE A 54 -2.93 5.88 0.30
C ILE A 54 -3.83 4.68 0.17
N PHE A 55 -3.24 3.49 0.33
CA PHE A 55 -3.98 2.22 0.29
C PHE A 55 -3.75 1.49 1.60
N GLU A 56 -4.84 1.05 2.25
CA GLU A 56 -4.75 0.21 3.42
C GLU A 56 -5.38 -1.13 3.08
N LEU A 57 -4.63 -2.20 3.27
CA LEU A 57 -5.06 -3.54 2.87
C LEU A 57 -4.24 -4.58 3.62
N CYS A 58 -4.76 -5.79 3.64
CA CYS A 58 -4.02 -6.91 4.22
C CYS A 58 -3.43 -7.78 3.10
N ASP A 59 -2.54 -8.70 3.48
CA ASP A 59 -2.13 -9.76 2.57
C ASP A 59 -3.31 -10.71 2.34
N LYS A 60 -3.19 -11.64 1.40
CA LYS A 60 -4.31 -12.53 1.07
C LYS A 60 -4.77 -13.38 2.25
N GLN A 61 -3.88 -13.66 3.18
CA GLN A 61 -4.20 -14.45 4.37
C GLN A 61 -4.66 -13.59 5.54
N CYS A 62 -4.60 -12.26 5.38
CA CYS A 62 -4.96 -11.30 6.41
C CYS A 62 -4.19 -11.51 7.72
N THR A 63 -2.93 -11.87 7.60
CA THR A 63 -2.04 -11.97 8.76
C THR A 63 -1.29 -10.68 9.04
N LEU A 64 -1.08 -9.87 7.99
CA LEU A 64 -0.43 -8.58 8.11
C LEU A 64 -1.24 -7.53 7.37
N TRP A 65 -1.30 -6.34 7.93
CA TRP A 65 -1.95 -5.18 7.31
C TRP A 65 -0.90 -4.15 6.95
N PHE A 66 -1.03 -3.56 5.76
CA PHE A 66 -0.08 -2.62 5.22
C PHE A 66 -0.74 -1.30 4.90
N ARG A 67 -0.01 -0.20 5.12
CA ARG A 67 -0.39 1.11 4.62
C ARG A 67 0.63 1.50 3.57
N LEU A 68 0.19 1.58 2.31
CA LEU A 68 1.05 1.87 1.17
C LEU A 68 0.72 3.24 0.60
N ARG A 69 1.75 4.00 0.25
CA ARG A 69 1.59 5.29 -0.40
C ARG A 69 2.21 5.25 -1.78
N LEU A 70 1.45 5.70 -2.78
CA LEU A 70 1.94 5.88 -4.14
C LEU A 70 2.02 7.37 -4.43
N ASP A 71 3.21 7.84 -4.79
CA ASP A 71 3.44 9.22 -5.18
C ASP A 71 3.19 9.35 -6.68
N SER A 72 2.24 10.18 -7.09
CA SER A 72 1.89 10.32 -8.50
C SER A 72 2.96 11.04 -9.31
N ALA A 73 3.86 11.77 -8.66
CA ALA A 73 4.92 12.49 -9.37
C ALA A 73 5.96 11.57 -9.96
N ASN A 74 6.28 10.48 -9.28
CA ASN A 74 7.36 9.58 -9.69
C ASN A 74 6.95 8.11 -9.70
N LEU A 75 5.73 7.81 -9.25
CA LEU A 75 5.18 6.45 -9.16
C LEU A 75 5.98 5.55 -8.22
N HIS A 76 6.62 6.14 -7.22
CA HIS A 76 7.31 5.37 -6.19
C HIS A 76 6.34 4.98 -5.09
N TRP A 77 6.52 3.76 -4.59
CA TRP A 77 5.71 3.23 -3.50
C TRP A 77 6.49 3.28 -2.20
N THR A 78 5.83 3.72 -1.15
CA THR A 78 6.38 3.73 0.21
C THR A 78 5.50 2.89 1.12
N LEU A 79 6.13 1.97 1.85
CA LEU A 79 5.43 1.26 2.91
C LEU A 79 5.49 2.14 4.15
N GLU A 80 4.35 2.74 4.50
CA GLU A 80 4.30 3.67 5.61
C GLU A 80 4.18 2.98 6.95
N ALA A 81 3.42 1.90 7.01
CA ALA A 81 3.19 1.20 8.27
C ALA A 81 2.77 -0.25 8.02
N VAL A 82 3.01 -1.07 9.00
CA VAL A 82 2.57 -2.46 9.01
C VAL A 82 2.04 -2.78 10.41
N HIS A 83 1.02 -3.64 10.47
CA HIS A 83 0.56 -4.16 11.76
C HIS A 83 0.02 -5.58 11.57
N ASP A 84 -0.04 -6.30 12.68
CA ASP A 84 -0.39 -7.72 12.66
C ASP A 84 -1.86 -7.97 12.97
N GLY A 85 -2.67 -6.91 12.96
CA GLY A 85 -4.09 -7.05 13.21
C GLY A 85 -4.48 -7.03 14.68
N LEU A 86 -3.52 -6.99 15.59
CA LEU A 86 -3.83 -6.89 17.01
C LEU A 86 -4.12 -5.43 17.35
N ALA A 87 -5.12 -5.20 18.16
CA ALA A 87 -5.47 -3.85 18.61
C ALA A 87 -4.33 -3.26 19.42
N THR A 88 -4.08 -1.98 19.23
CA THR A 88 -3.02 -1.27 19.95
C THR A 88 -3.57 -0.04 20.65
#